data_6bd1c633499554b2f5692d1f56857556
#
_entry.id   6bd1c633499554b2f5692d1f56857556
#
_cell.length_a   1.000
_cell.length_b   1.000
_cell.length_c   1.000
_cell.angle_alpha   90.00
_cell.angle_beta   90.00
_cell.angle_gamma   90.00
#
_symmetry.space_group_name_H-M   'P 1'
#
loop_
_entity.id
_entity.type
_entity.pdbx_description
1 polymer ?
#
loop_
_entity_poly.entity_id
_entity_poly.type
_entity_poly.pdbx_seq_one_letter_code
_entity_poly.pdbx_strand_id
1 'polypeptide(L)'
;MQKFLGVFLAIIFVSALTANAWAKKISLLNVSYDPTRELYEDYNKIFSRYWKTTTGDDVTINQSHGGSSKQARAIIDGLDADVVTLALAYDIDAVAQKSEFLPKDWQTRLSDNSSPYTSTIVFLVRKGNPKKIKDWDDLIKAGVSVIPANPKTSGGARWTYLAAWGYALQSSGGDEAKAKDFVARLYKNAPVLDSGARGATTTFVERGIGDVLVGWENEAYLAVNELGKDQFEIVTPLVSILAEPPVAVVEGNADRHGTRKLAQAYLKYLYSEQGQETIAKHYYRPRSKNVEKKYPGRFKSIKLFTVDEVFGGWQKAQKTHFSDGGVFDQIYQN
;
A
#
# COMPACT_ATOMS: atom_id res chain seq x y z
N MET A 1 9.41 56.84 76.36
CA MET A 1 9.43 56.97 74.87
C MET A 1 10.13 55.74 74.27
N GLN A 2 9.35 54.71 73.93
CA GLN A 2 9.84 53.53 73.26
C GLN A 2 9.11 53.37 71.94
N LYS A 3 9.81 53.39 70.82
CA LYS A 3 9.27 53.23 69.50
C LYS A 3 9.23 51.73 69.15
N PHE A 4 8.06 51.19 68.96
CA PHE A 4 7.89 49.84 68.39
C PHE A 4 8.01 49.90 66.85
N LEU A 5 8.93 49.17 66.36
CA LEU A 5 9.15 48.97 64.92
C LEU A 5 8.45 47.66 64.50
N GLY A 6 7.31 47.76 63.81
CA GLY A 6 6.59 46.63 63.32
C GLY A 6 7.16 46.16 61.94
N VAL A 7 7.68 44.94 61.89
CA VAL A 7 8.12 44.28 60.62
C VAL A 7 6.91 43.60 60.01
N PHE A 8 6.45 44.10 58.85
CA PHE A 8 5.46 43.40 57.98
C PHE A 8 6.13 42.38 57.13
N LEU A 9 5.88 41.10 57.42
CA LEU A 9 6.33 39.98 56.60
C LEU A 9 5.32 39.73 55.49
N ALA A 10 5.62 40.13 54.26
CA ALA A 10 4.79 39.84 53.09
C ALA A 10 5.07 38.42 52.61
N ILE A 11 4.16 37.52 52.85
CA ILE A 11 4.19 36.12 52.28
C ILE A 11 3.67 36.18 50.86
N ILE A 12 4.56 36.08 49.86
CA ILE A 12 4.20 35.92 48.45
C ILE A 12 3.79 34.47 48.24
N PHE A 13 2.49 34.21 48.12
CA PHE A 13 1.94 32.93 47.67
C PHE A 13 2.17 32.81 46.15
N VAL A 14 3.21 32.13 45.74
CA VAL A 14 3.40 31.68 44.32
C VAL A 14 2.46 30.50 44.12
N SER A 15 1.24 30.76 43.66
CA SER A 15 0.35 29.71 43.13
C SER A 15 0.93 29.18 41.82
N ALA A 16 1.66 28.06 41.88
CA ALA A 16 1.99 27.28 40.71
C ALA A 16 0.69 26.75 40.09
N LEU A 17 0.18 27.45 39.08
CA LEU A 17 -0.87 26.93 38.20
C LEU A 17 -0.29 25.72 37.44
N THR A 18 -0.41 24.52 38.03
CA THR A 18 -0.27 23.28 37.27
C THR A 18 -1.44 23.24 36.29
N ALA A 19 -1.19 23.70 35.06
CA ALA A 19 -2.09 23.44 33.97
C ALA A 19 -2.13 21.89 33.79
N ASN A 20 -3.18 21.28 34.34
CA ASN A 20 -3.53 19.92 33.97
C ASN A 20 -3.88 19.94 32.47
N ALA A 21 -2.90 19.71 31.60
CA ALA A 21 -3.14 19.45 30.21
C ALA A 21 -3.94 18.14 30.15
N TRP A 22 -5.25 18.26 30.00
CA TRP A 22 -6.11 17.11 29.77
C TRP A 22 -5.66 16.49 28.45
N ALA A 23 -5.30 15.21 28.48
CA ALA A 23 -4.93 14.47 27.29
C ALA A 23 -6.06 14.59 26.25
N LYS A 24 -5.77 15.19 25.11
CA LYS A 24 -6.73 15.37 24.04
C LYS A 24 -6.96 14.00 23.35
N LYS A 25 -8.22 13.63 23.20
CA LYS A 25 -8.59 12.48 22.34
C LYS A 25 -8.70 12.97 20.91
N ILE A 26 -7.83 12.49 20.04
CA ILE A 26 -7.78 12.88 18.64
C ILE A 26 -8.12 11.64 17.80
N SER A 27 -8.92 11.82 16.75
CA SER A 27 -9.22 10.77 15.76
C SER A 27 -8.54 11.09 14.44
N LEU A 28 -7.96 10.08 13.80
CA LEU A 28 -7.37 10.15 12.46
C LEU A 28 -7.97 9.05 11.59
N LEU A 29 -8.36 9.36 10.36
CA LEU A 29 -8.80 8.36 9.38
C LEU A 29 -7.72 8.10 8.35
N ASN A 30 -7.22 6.85 8.30
CA ASN A 30 -6.36 6.32 7.25
C ASN A 30 -7.19 5.56 6.21
N VAL A 31 -7.20 6.04 4.97
CA VAL A 31 -7.84 5.38 3.84
C VAL A 31 -6.78 4.64 3.04
N SER A 32 -6.88 3.29 3.00
CA SER A 32 -5.83 2.41 2.52
C SER A 32 -6.32 1.38 1.50
N TYR A 33 -5.40 0.75 0.78
CA TYR A 33 -5.72 -0.37 -0.11
C TYR A 33 -5.72 -1.70 0.63
N ASP A 34 -6.44 -2.70 0.08
CA ASP A 34 -6.77 -3.96 0.78
C ASP A 34 -5.61 -4.73 1.41
N PRO A 35 -4.46 -4.96 0.76
CA PRO A 35 -3.40 -5.80 1.29
C PRO A 35 -2.71 -5.30 2.56
N THR A 36 -2.96 -4.06 2.98
CA THR A 36 -2.29 -3.43 4.12
C THR A 36 -3.03 -3.55 5.44
N ARG A 37 -4.13 -4.32 5.50
CA ARG A 37 -4.98 -4.43 6.71
C ARG A 37 -4.18 -4.77 7.95
N GLU A 38 -3.46 -5.88 7.91
CA GLU A 38 -2.68 -6.42 9.02
C GLU A 38 -1.50 -5.49 9.36
N LEU A 39 -0.85 -4.91 8.34
CA LEU A 39 0.21 -3.93 8.53
C LEU A 39 -0.29 -2.74 9.35
N TYR A 40 -1.38 -2.10 8.93
CA TYR A 40 -1.86 -0.90 9.62
C TYR A 40 -2.54 -1.20 10.95
N GLU A 41 -3.08 -2.39 11.15
CA GLU A 41 -3.56 -2.81 12.47
C GLU A 41 -2.44 -2.81 13.51
N ASP A 42 -1.29 -3.41 13.21
CA ASP A 42 -0.14 -3.43 14.11
C ASP A 42 0.58 -2.07 14.15
N TYR A 43 0.74 -1.41 13.00
CA TYR A 43 1.34 -0.09 12.91
C TYR A 43 0.61 0.96 13.75
N ASN A 44 -0.71 0.98 13.73
CA ASN A 44 -1.50 1.91 14.51
C ASN A 44 -1.28 1.74 16.02
N LYS A 45 -1.11 0.50 16.49
CA LYS A 45 -0.82 0.21 17.91
C LYS A 45 0.53 0.79 18.33
N ILE A 46 1.58 0.63 17.50
CA ILE A 46 2.91 1.17 17.84
C ILE A 46 2.95 2.68 17.70
N PHE A 47 2.32 3.24 16.67
CA PHE A 47 2.27 4.68 16.49
C PHE A 47 1.48 5.39 17.60
N SER A 48 0.33 4.86 18.01
CA SER A 48 -0.47 5.45 19.10
C SER A 48 0.31 5.50 20.42
N ARG A 49 1.10 4.46 20.73
CA ARG A 49 1.99 4.48 21.91
C ARG A 49 3.10 5.52 21.76
N TYR A 50 3.74 5.59 20.60
CA TYR A 50 4.75 6.60 20.30
C TYR A 50 4.18 8.01 20.46
N TRP A 51 3.01 8.28 19.87
CA TRP A 51 2.36 9.58 19.92
C TRP A 51 2.04 9.99 21.37
N LYS A 52 1.43 9.09 22.14
CA LYS A 52 1.13 9.33 23.55
C LYS A 52 2.39 9.61 24.39
N THR A 53 3.45 8.85 24.16
CA THR A 53 4.72 9.05 24.89
C THR A 53 5.36 10.40 24.54
N THR A 54 5.21 10.85 23.29
CA THR A 54 5.87 12.07 22.79
C THR A 54 5.07 13.34 23.11
N THR A 55 3.75 13.27 23.10
CA THR A 55 2.86 14.44 23.17
C THR A 55 1.99 14.46 24.42
N GLY A 56 1.75 13.32 25.05
CA GLY A 56 0.75 13.14 26.11
C GLY A 56 -0.66 12.88 25.61
N ASP A 57 -0.93 13.07 24.31
CA ASP A 57 -2.27 12.92 23.73
C ASP A 57 -2.60 11.48 23.35
N ASP A 58 -3.86 11.09 23.55
CA ASP A 58 -4.38 9.81 23.06
C ASP A 58 -4.92 9.96 21.63
N VAL A 59 -4.54 9.04 20.73
CA VAL A 59 -5.02 8.99 19.35
C VAL A 59 -5.74 7.69 19.06
N THR A 60 -6.91 7.80 18.40
CA THR A 60 -7.62 6.68 17.77
C THR A 60 -7.42 6.77 16.26
N ILE A 61 -6.86 5.72 15.66
CA ILE A 61 -6.65 5.67 14.21
C ILE A 61 -7.68 4.72 13.61
N ASN A 62 -8.61 5.30 12.87
CA ASN A 62 -9.62 4.57 12.12
C ASN A 62 -9.06 4.19 10.76
N GLN A 63 -9.58 3.10 10.19
CA GLN A 63 -9.13 2.58 8.90
C GLN A 63 -10.30 2.32 7.97
N SER A 64 -10.11 2.66 6.68
CA SER A 64 -10.94 2.21 5.60
C SER A 64 -10.09 1.45 4.60
N HIS A 65 -10.45 0.20 4.28
CA HIS A 65 -9.72 -0.64 3.33
C HIS A 65 -10.60 -1.04 2.15
N GLY A 66 -10.02 -1.07 0.96
CA GLY A 66 -10.71 -1.47 -0.26
C GLY A 66 -9.77 -1.47 -1.47
N GLY A 67 -10.30 -1.71 -2.66
CA GLY A 67 -9.53 -1.51 -3.89
C GLY A 67 -9.04 -0.06 -3.99
N SER A 68 -7.75 0.14 -4.31
CA SER A 68 -7.09 1.45 -4.24
C SER A 68 -7.84 2.55 -5.01
N SER A 69 -8.22 2.29 -6.27
CA SER A 69 -8.97 3.26 -7.08
C SER A 69 -10.38 3.52 -6.53
N LYS A 70 -11.01 2.51 -5.88
CA LYS A 70 -12.29 2.69 -5.20
C LYS A 70 -12.13 3.59 -3.97
N GLN A 71 -11.05 3.45 -3.23
CA GLN A 71 -10.73 4.31 -2.09
C GLN A 71 -10.43 5.75 -2.52
N ALA A 72 -9.64 5.94 -3.59
CA ALA A 72 -9.42 7.27 -4.16
C ALA A 72 -10.73 7.94 -4.56
N ARG A 73 -11.62 7.19 -5.21
CA ARG A 73 -12.94 7.69 -5.60
C ARG A 73 -13.78 8.08 -4.39
N ALA A 74 -13.79 7.28 -3.33
CA ALA A 74 -14.54 7.58 -2.12
C ALA A 74 -14.10 8.92 -1.49
N ILE A 75 -12.80 9.24 -1.53
CA ILE A 75 -12.27 10.52 -1.04
C ILE A 75 -12.74 11.68 -1.94
N ILE A 76 -12.68 11.50 -3.25
CA ILE A 76 -13.18 12.50 -4.21
C ILE A 76 -14.69 12.76 -3.99
N ASP A 77 -15.45 11.72 -3.65
CA ASP A 77 -16.88 11.78 -3.38
C ASP A 77 -17.22 12.21 -1.93
N GLY A 78 -16.20 12.57 -1.11
CA GLY A 78 -16.39 13.19 0.20
C GLY A 78 -16.05 12.34 1.43
N LEU A 79 -15.40 11.17 1.27
CA LEU A 79 -14.86 10.43 2.43
C LEU A 79 -13.76 11.24 3.10
N ASP A 80 -13.97 11.54 4.35
CA ASP A 80 -13.25 12.56 5.14
C ASP A 80 -11.91 12.01 5.71
N ALA A 81 -11.01 11.57 4.82
CA ALA A 81 -9.72 11.00 5.16
C ALA A 81 -8.71 12.06 5.61
N ASP A 82 -7.93 11.78 6.66
CA ASP A 82 -6.77 12.60 7.07
C ASP A 82 -5.51 12.21 6.30
N VAL A 83 -5.33 10.90 6.05
CA VAL A 83 -4.22 10.36 5.28
C VAL A 83 -4.70 9.30 4.29
N VAL A 84 -3.97 9.18 3.21
CA VAL A 84 -4.15 8.13 2.20
C VAL A 84 -2.88 7.28 2.11
N THR A 85 -3.07 5.97 2.01
CA THR A 85 -2.00 4.99 1.86
C THR A 85 -2.44 4.01 0.77
N LEU A 86 -2.27 4.42 -0.50
CA LEU A 86 -2.86 3.75 -1.65
C LEU A 86 -1.84 2.88 -2.42
N ALA A 87 -2.33 2.06 -3.35
CA ALA A 87 -1.49 1.10 -4.05
C ALA A 87 -0.59 1.73 -5.11
N LEU A 88 -0.95 2.90 -5.66
CA LEU A 88 -0.22 3.52 -6.77
C LEU A 88 -0.40 5.04 -6.81
N ALA A 89 0.60 5.74 -7.33
CA ALA A 89 0.65 7.19 -7.35
C ALA A 89 -0.51 7.81 -8.14
N TYR A 90 -0.93 7.19 -9.23
CA TYR A 90 -2.06 7.69 -10.03
C TYR A 90 -3.35 7.86 -9.21
N ASP A 91 -3.61 6.96 -8.26
CA ASP A 91 -4.82 7.05 -7.44
C ASP A 91 -4.77 8.27 -6.49
N ILE A 92 -3.58 8.60 -5.95
CA ILE A 92 -3.38 9.83 -5.16
C ILE A 92 -3.41 11.07 -6.06
N ASP A 93 -2.81 11.01 -7.24
CA ASP A 93 -2.88 12.08 -8.24
C ASP A 93 -4.33 12.41 -8.62
N ALA A 94 -5.18 11.38 -8.76
CA ALA A 94 -6.59 11.58 -9.06
C ALA A 94 -7.31 12.35 -7.94
N VAL A 95 -6.99 12.09 -6.67
CA VAL A 95 -7.48 12.87 -5.54
C VAL A 95 -6.95 14.31 -5.62
N ALA A 96 -5.65 14.50 -5.85
CA ALA A 96 -5.03 15.82 -5.94
C ALA A 96 -5.55 16.68 -7.11
N GLN A 97 -5.98 16.04 -8.21
CA GLN A 97 -6.53 16.72 -9.38
C GLN A 97 -8.01 17.07 -9.26
N LYS A 98 -8.77 16.26 -8.52
CA LYS A 98 -10.23 16.39 -8.40
C LYS A 98 -10.67 17.08 -7.12
N SER A 99 -9.78 17.28 -6.16
CA SER A 99 -10.04 17.97 -4.91
C SER A 99 -8.92 18.97 -4.61
N GLU A 100 -9.24 20.05 -3.89
CA GLU A 100 -8.25 20.98 -3.36
C GLU A 100 -7.62 20.49 -2.04
N PHE A 101 -7.96 19.26 -1.63
CA PHE A 101 -7.57 18.72 -0.33
C PHE A 101 -6.14 18.20 -0.29
N LEU A 102 -5.50 17.97 -1.44
CA LEU A 102 -4.18 17.36 -1.54
C LEU A 102 -3.28 18.18 -2.48
N PRO A 103 -2.07 18.59 -2.04
CA PRO A 103 -1.19 19.40 -2.87
C PRO A 103 -0.65 18.58 -4.06
N LYS A 104 -0.43 19.24 -5.20
CA LYS A 104 0.06 18.57 -6.42
C LYS A 104 1.48 18.00 -6.27
N ASP A 105 2.28 18.58 -5.37
CA ASP A 105 3.64 18.14 -5.06
C ASP A 105 3.70 17.10 -3.92
N TRP A 106 2.59 16.45 -3.59
CA TRP A 106 2.46 15.50 -2.49
C TRP A 106 3.56 14.44 -2.49
N GLN A 107 3.97 13.98 -3.67
CA GLN A 107 4.94 12.90 -3.84
C GLN A 107 6.36 13.28 -3.36
N THR A 108 6.68 14.56 -3.29
CA THR A 108 7.98 15.08 -2.83
C THR A 108 8.01 15.40 -1.33
N ARG A 109 6.90 15.20 -0.62
CA ARG A 109 6.76 15.57 0.80
C ARG A 109 7.46 14.60 1.76
N LEU A 110 7.67 13.36 1.33
CA LEU A 110 8.37 12.33 2.09
C LEU A 110 9.45 11.68 1.22
N SER A 111 10.40 10.98 1.85
CA SER A 111 11.46 10.27 1.14
C SER A 111 10.92 9.21 0.18
N ASP A 112 11.74 8.80 -0.77
CA ASP A 112 11.45 7.71 -1.72
C ASP A 112 10.13 7.93 -2.47
N ASN A 113 9.90 9.14 -2.98
CA ASN A 113 8.65 9.54 -3.66
C ASN A 113 7.40 9.25 -2.81
N SER A 114 7.49 9.50 -1.50
CA SER A 114 6.44 9.21 -0.51
C SER A 114 6.02 7.74 -0.47
N SER A 115 6.92 6.81 -0.79
CA SER A 115 6.70 5.36 -0.73
C SER A 115 7.55 4.73 0.38
N PRO A 116 6.98 4.51 1.58
CA PRO A 116 7.74 4.05 2.75
C PRO A 116 8.20 2.59 2.66
N TYR A 117 7.67 1.83 1.73
CA TYR A 117 8.02 0.43 1.45
C TYR A 117 7.83 0.11 -0.02
N THR A 118 8.34 -1.04 -0.43
CA THR A 118 8.10 -1.59 -1.76
C THR A 118 7.52 -3.00 -1.68
N SER A 119 7.05 -3.49 -2.80
CA SER A 119 6.65 -4.87 -3.02
C SER A 119 6.91 -5.25 -4.47
N THR A 120 6.50 -6.43 -4.86
CA THR A 120 6.53 -6.89 -6.25
C THR A 120 5.41 -7.88 -6.51
N ILE A 121 5.29 -8.34 -7.75
CA ILE A 121 4.31 -9.36 -8.15
C ILE A 121 5.02 -10.72 -8.21
N VAL A 122 4.40 -11.69 -7.57
CA VAL A 122 4.82 -13.09 -7.52
C VAL A 122 3.64 -14.02 -7.83
N PHE A 123 3.89 -15.31 -7.91
CA PHE A 123 2.88 -16.34 -8.12
C PHE A 123 2.73 -17.18 -6.86
N LEU A 124 1.50 -17.39 -6.42
CA LEU A 124 1.17 -18.36 -5.39
C LEU A 124 0.54 -19.58 -6.05
N VAL A 125 1.11 -20.76 -5.85
CA VAL A 125 0.65 -22.00 -6.44
C VAL A 125 0.23 -23.00 -5.36
N ARG A 126 -0.55 -24.00 -5.74
CA ARG A 126 -0.89 -25.12 -4.87
C ARG A 126 0.35 -25.91 -4.47
N LYS A 127 0.33 -26.52 -3.29
CA LYS A 127 1.44 -27.34 -2.77
C LYS A 127 1.90 -28.38 -3.81
N GLY A 128 3.21 -28.51 -3.97
CA GLY A 128 3.84 -29.38 -4.98
C GLY A 128 3.74 -28.88 -6.41
N ASN A 129 3.20 -27.66 -6.62
CA ASN A 129 3.13 -27.01 -7.93
C ASN A 129 2.66 -27.94 -9.07
N PRO A 130 1.42 -28.45 -9.03
CA PRO A 130 0.93 -29.47 -9.96
C PRO A 130 0.98 -29.03 -11.43
N LYS A 131 0.84 -27.73 -11.69
CA LYS A 131 0.90 -27.14 -13.04
C LYS A 131 2.32 -26.80 -13.49
N LYS A 132 3.33 -27.03 -12.63
CA LYS A 132 4.76 -26.78 -12.92
C LYS A 132 5.02 -25.33 -13.35
N ILE A 133 4.34 -24.38 -12.71
CA ILE A 133 4.51 -22.94 -12.93
C ILE A 133 5.90 -22.53 -12.47
N LYS A 134 6.70 -21.94 -13.37
CA LYS A 134 8.06 -21.47 -13.08
C LYS A 134 8.22 -19.97 -13.38
N ASP A 135 7.56 -19.48 -14.44
CA ASP A 135 7.63 -18.09 -14.87
C ASP A 135 6.35 -17.68 -15.60
N TRP A 136 6.28 -16.45 -16.05
CA TRP A 136 5.14 -15.82 -16.72
C TRP A 136 4.60 -16.63 -17.91
N ASP A 137 5.46 -17.24 -18.72
CA ASP A 137 5.06 -18.06 -19.90
C ASP A 137 4.19 -19.25 -19.51
N ASP A 138 4.31 -19.75 -18.30
CA ASP A 138 3.50 -20.88 -17.85
C ASP A 138 2.04 -20.46 -17.58
N LEU A 139 1.79 -19.17 -17.30
CA LEU A 139 0.47 -18.64 -17.01
C LEU A 139 -0.45 -18.57 -18.23
N ILE A 140 0.12 -18.55 -19.43
CA ILE A 140 -0.64 -18.47 -20.68
C ILE A 140 -0.85 -19.84 -21.34
N LYS A 141 -0.41 -20.93 -20.69
CA LYS A 141 -0.61 -22.31 -21.20
C LYS A 141 -2.07 -22.73 -21.08
N ALA A 142 -2.52 -23.53 -22.03
CA ALA A 142 -3.85 -24.12 -21.97
C ALA A 142 -4.02 -24.99 -20.71
N GLY A 143 -5.17 -24.88 -20.06
CA GLY A 143 -5.50 -25.64 -18.86
C GLY A 143 -4.84 -25.12 -17.58
N VAL A 144 -4.23 -23.94 -17.60
CA VAL A 144 -3.81 -23.21 -16.40
C VAL A 144 -4.87 -22.16 -16.07
N SER A 145 -5.42 -22.22 -14.86
CA SER A 145 -6.41 -21.25 -14.36
C SER A 145 -5.73 -20.21 -13.46
N VAL A 146 -5.71 -18.95 -13.93
CA VAL A 146 -5.02 -17.83 -13.28
C VAL A 146 -6.03 -16.98 -12.51
N ILE A 147 -5.70 -16.59 -11.29
CA ILE A 147 -6.53 -15.70 -10.46
C ILE A 147 -5.81 -14.35 -10.28
N PRO A 148 -6.07 -13.37 -11.15
CA PRO A 148 -5.69 -11.98 -10.94
C PRO A 148 -6.87 -11.20 -10.34
N ALA A 149 -6.65 -9.96 -9.88
CA ALA A 149 -7.73 -9.03 -9.60
C ALA A 149 -8.06 -8.16 -10.84
N ASN A 150 -9.14 -7.38 -10.78
CA ASN A 150 -9.61 -6.54 -11.88
C ASN A 150 -8.85 -5.19 -11.92
N PRO A 151 -8.11 -4.86 -12.99
CA PRO A 151 -7.37 -3.59 -13.12
C PRO A 151 -8.25 -2.32 -13.16
N LYS A 152 -9.54 -2.45 -13.44
CA LYS A 152 -10.47 -1.30 -13.42
C LYS A 152 -10.80 -0.84 -11.99
N THR A 153 -10.66 -1.72 -10.99
CA THR A 153 -11.06 -1.45 -9.60
C THR A 153 -9.93 -1.61 -8.58
N SER A 154 -8.91 -2.40 -8.91
CA SER A 154 -7.78 -2.76 -8.03
C SER A 154 -6.46 -2.15 -8.52
N GLY A 155 -5.84 -1.32 -7.68
CA GLY A 155 -4.47 -0.86 -7.95
C GLY A 155 -3.45 -2.00 -7.98
N GLY A 156 -3.62 -3.02 -7.13
CA GLY A 156 -2.78 -4.24 -7.17
C GLY A 156 -2.88 -4.98 -8.50
N ALA A 157 -4.05 -5.03 -9.09
CA ALA A 157 -4.25 -5.64 -10.41
C ALA A 157 -3.58 -4.84 -11.53
N ARG A 158 -3.48 -3.50 -11.41
CA ARG A 158 -2.69 -2.69 -12.37
C ARG A 158 -1.23 -3.02 -12.29
N TRP A 159 -0.67 -3.21 -11.09
CA TRP A 159 0.70 -3.70 -10.92
C TRP A 159 0.89 -5.09 -11.55
N THR A 160 -0.05 -6.02 -11.33
CA THR A 160 -0.01 -7.36 -11.93
C THR A 160 -0.04 -7.31 -13.46
N TYR A 161 -0.95 -6.51 -14.03
CA TYR A 161 -1.06 -6.29 -15.47
C TYR A 161 0.25 -5.73 -16.06
N LEU A 162 0.79 -4.65 -15.45
CA LEU A 162 2.02 -4.02 -15.94
C LEU A 162 3.24 -4.95 -15.76
N ALA A 163 3.27 -5.78 -14.71
CA ALA A 163 4.32 -6.78 -14.55
C ALA A 163 4.32 -7.80 -15.70
N ALA A 164 3.14 -8.32 -16.05
CA ALA A 164 2.98 -9.26 -17.18
C ALA A 164 3.33 -8.59 -18.52
N TRP A 165 2.89 -7.35 -18.74
CA TRP A 165 3.18 -6.60 -19.95
C TRP A 165 4.69 -6.32 -20.11
N GLY A 166 5.33 -5.82 -19.03
CA GLY A 166 6.77 -5.52 -19.05
C GLY A 166 7.63 -6.76 -19.24
N TYR A 167 7.22 -7.90 -18.67
CA TYR A 167 7.86 -9.18 -18.97
C TYR A 167 7.75 -9.52 -20.46
N ALA A 168 6.56 -9.44 -21.03
CA ALA A 168 6.31 -9.77 -22.44
C ALA A 168 7.06 -8.82 -23.39
N LEU A 169 7.16 -7.53 -23.07
CA LEU A 169 8.01 -6.59 -23.84
C LEU A 169 9.49 -7.00 -23.81
N GLN A 170 10.04 -7.32 -22.63
CA GLN A 170 11.44 -7.73 -22.52
C GLN A 170 11.72 -9.03 -23.27
N SER A 171 10.84 -10.02 -23.16
CA SER A 171 11.00 -11.32 -23.82
C SER A 171 10.83 -11.26 -25.34
N SER A 172 10.08 -10.29 -25.85
CA SER A 172 9.81 -10.09 -27.29
C SER A 172 10.69 -9.04 -27.98
N GLY A 173 11.66 -8.44 -27.26
CA GLY A 173 12.51 -7.37 -27.80
C GLY A 173 11.78 -6.05 -28.01
N GLY A 174 10.76 -5.75 -27.21
CA GLY A 174 10.00 -4.49 -27.24
C GLY A 174 8.76 -4.51 -28.15
N ASP A 175 8.30 -5.68 -28.58
CA ASP A 175 7.12 -5.83 -29.47
C ASP A 175 5.82 -5.67 -28.67
N GLU A 176 5.17 -4.51 -28.81
CA GLU A 176 3.90 -4.15 -28.14
C GLU A 176 2.74 -5.07 -28.56
N ALA A 177 2.72 -5.55 -29.80
CA ALA A 177 1.65 -6.44 -30.26
C ALA A 177 1.76 -7.81 -29.59
N LYS A 178 2.99 -8.32 -29.41
CA LYS A 178 3.23 -9.56 -28.67
C LYS A 178 2.93 -9.40 -27.19
N ALA A 179 3.25 -8.25 -26.59
CA ALA A 179 2.91 -7.96 -25.20
C ALA A 179 1.39 -7.94 -25.02
N LYS A 180 0.64 -7.31 -25.93
CA LYS A 180 -0.83 -7.30 -25.92
C LYS A 180 -1.40 -8.72 -26.03
N ASP A 181 -0.92 -9.54 -26.97
CA ASP A 181 -1.35 -10.95 -27.11
C ASP A 181 -1.08 -11.76 -25.84
N PHE A 182 0.13 -11.61 -25.28
CA PHE A 182 0.51 -12.28 -24.06
C PHE A 182 -0.45 -11.99 -22.90
N VAL A 183 -0.71 -10.70 -22.63
CA VAL A 183 -1.61 -10.29 -21.56
C VAL A 183 -3.05 -10.70 -21.84
N ALA A 184 -3.49 -10.63 -23.11
CA ALA A 184 -4.82 -11.13 -23.50
C ALA A 184 -4.97 -12.63 -23.17
N ARG A 185 -3.97 -13.45 -23.49
CA ARG A 185 -3.97 -14.88 -23.16
C ARG A 185 -3.95 -15.14 -21.65
N LEU A 186 -3.21 -14.34 -20.88
CA LEU A 186 -3.21 -14.45 -19.43
C LEU A 186 -4.62 -14.20 -18.87
N TYR A 187 -5.28 -13.11 -19.28
CA TYR A 187 -6.63 -12.79 -18.81
C TYR A 187 -7.70 -13.74 -19.37
N LYS A 188 -7.48 -14.36 -20.53
CA LYS A 188 -8.33 -15.45 -21.05
C LYS A 188 -8.33 -16.67 -20.12
N ASN A 189 -7.22 -16.93 -19.45
CA ASN A 189 -7.07 -17.99 -18.46
C ASN A 189 -7.63 -17.63 -17.08
N ALA A 190 -8.17 -16.43 -16.91
CA ALA A 190 -8.75 -15.94 -15.64
C ALA A 190 -10.27 -16.20 -15.58
N PRO A 191 -10.73 -17.19 -14.81
CA PRO A 191 -12.17 -17.51 -14.71
C PRO A 191 -12.91 -16.46 -13.85
N VAL A 192 -12.20 -15.71 -13.03
CA VAL A 192 -12.76 -14.68 -12.13
C VAL A 192 -11.82 -13.49 -12.06
N LEU A 193 -12.39 -12.28 -12.02
CA LEU A 193 -11.70 -11.04 -11.71
C LEU A 193 -12.32 -10.40 -10.48
N ASP A 194 -11.70 -10.62 -9.32
CA ASP A 194 -12.13 -10.00 -8.07
C ASP A 194 -11.88 -8.49 -8.06
N SER A 195 -12.71 -7.74 -7.33
CA SER A 195 -12.65 -6.27 -7.30
C SER A 195 -11.40 -5.70 -6.59
N GLY A 196 -10.66 -6.52 -5.86
CA GLY A 196 -9.45 -6.15 -5.10
C GLY A 196 -8.50 -7.32 -4.92
N ALA A 197 -7.26 -7.03 -4.55
CA ALA A 197 -6.22 -8.05 -4.37
C ALA A 197 -6.57 -9.06 -3.27
N ARG A 198 -7.12 -8.62 -2.11
CA ARG A 198 -7.56 -9.53 -1.06
C ARG A 198 -8.71 -10.43 -1.51
N GLY A 199 -9.62 -9.94 -2.36
CA GLY A 199 -10.66 -10.78 -2.98
C GLY A 199 -10.07 -11.92 -3.80
N ALA A 200 -9.06 -11.64 -4.63
CA ALA A 200 -8.35 -12.65 -5.41
C ALA A 200 -7.64 -13.67 -4.51
N THR A 201 -7.02 -13.21 -3.42
CA THR A 201 -6.41 -14.09 -2.41
C THR A 201 -7.46 -15.01 -1.78
N THR A 202 -8.61 -14.47 -1.35
CA THR A 202 -9.73 -15.25 -0.80
C THR A 202 -10.27 -16.26 -1.82
N THR A 203 -10.45 -15.85 -3.07
CA THR A 203 -10.92 -16.75 -4.15
C THR A 203 -9.96 -17.91 -4.35
N PHE A 204 -8.66 -17.65 -4.35
CA PHE A 204 -7.65 -18.69 -4.51
C PHE A 204 -7.51 -19.55 -3.24
N VAL A 205 -7.29 -18.93 -2.07
CA VAL A 205 -6.94 -19.62 -0.82
C VAL A 205 -8.15 -20.32 -0.22
N GLU A 206 -9.25 -19.60 0.00
CA GLU A 206 -10.39 -20.09 0.77
C GLU A 206 -11.42 -20.83 -0.10
N ARG A 207 -11.69 -20.31 -1.31
CA ARG A 207 -12.67 -20.94 -2.21
C ARG A 207 -12.06 -22.04 -3.08
N GLY A 208 -10.74 -22.20 -3.08
CA GLY A 208 -10.06 -23.26 -3.81
C GLY A 208 -10.08 -23.10 -5.35
N ILE A 209 -10.42 -21.91 -5.87
CA ILE A 209 -10.54 -21.66 -7.30
C ILE A 209 -9.16 -21.30 -7.89
N GLY A 210 -8.84 -21.85 -9.08
CA GLY A 210 -7.63 -21.57 -9.83
C GLY A 210 -6.42 -22.41 -9.45
N ASP A 211 -5.44 -22.42 -10.35
CA ASP A 211 -4.16 -23.11 -10.21
C ASP A 211 -3.06 -22.20 -9.68
N VAL A 212 -3.14 -20.89 -10.00
CA VAL A 212 -2.15 -19.89 -9.65
C VAL A 212 -2.81 -18.54 -9.36
N LEU A 213 -2.49 -17.96 -8.20
CA LEU A 213 -2.79 -16.56 -7.89
C LEU A 213 -1.61 -15.70 -8.34
N VAL A 214 -1.87 -14.64 -9.10
CA VAL A 214 -0.86 -13.66 -9.50
C VAL A 214 -1.14 -12.36 -8.75
N GLY A 215 -0.23 -11.98 -7.86
CA GLY A 215 -0.48 -10.82 -7.01
C GLY A 215 0.72 -10.39 -6.17
N TRP A 216 0.43 -9.63 -5.16
CA TRP A 216 1.41 -9.05 -4.26
C TRP A 216 2.23 -10.08 -3.51
N GLU A 217 3.53 -9.82 -3.37
CA GLU A 217 4.46 -10.66 -2.60
C GLU A 217 4.01 -10.82 -1.13
N ASN A 218 3.54 -9.74 -0.48
CA ASN A 218 3.04 -9.80 0.88
C ASN A 218 1.77 -10.67 1.02
N GLU A 219 0.84 -10.63 0.06
CA GLU A 219 -0.35 -11.50 0.06
C GLU A 219 0.05 -12.98 -0.10
N ALA A 220 1.04 -13.28 -0.93
CA ALA A 220 1.54 -14.64 -1.10
C ALA A 220 2.20 -15.15 0.20
N TYR A 221 2.99 -14.32 0.89
CA TYR A 221 3.55 -14.68 2.19
C TYR A 221 2.49 -14.85 3.28
N LEU A 222 1.48 -13.97 3.31
CA LEU A 222 0.34 -14.08 4.23
C LEU A 222 -0.39 -15.42 4.01
N ALA A 223 -0.62 -15.79 2.75
CA ALA A 223 -1.27 -17.05 2.41
C ALA A 223 -0.47 -18.27 2.88
N VAL A 224 0.84 -18.29 2.64
CA VAL A 224 1.71 -19.42 3.02
C VAL A 224 1.89 -19.55 4.52
N ASN A 225 1.98 -18.43 5.25
CA ASN A 225 2.32 -18.46 6.67
C ASN A 225 1.10 -18.47 7.61
N GLU A 226 -0.02 -17.87 7.18
CA GLU A 226 -1.15 -17.57 8.06
C GLU A 226 -2.48 -18.14 7.57
N LEU A 227 -2.83 -17.96 6.27
CA LEU A 227 -4.15 -18.34 5.78
C LEU A 227 -4.27 -19.82 5.36
N GLY A 228 -3.19 -20.41 4.85
CA GLY A 228 -3.20 -21.80 4.36
C GLY A 228 -1.84 -22.44 4.52
N LYS A 229 -1.38 -22.55 5.78
CA LYS A 229 -0.08 -23.15 6.09
C LYS A 229 0.06 -24.53 5.44
N ASP A 230 1.20 -24.74 4.79
CA ASP A 230 1.55 -25.98 4.07
C ASP A 230 0.68 -26.33 2.85
N GLN A 231 -0.23 -25.45 2.41
CA GLN A 231 -1.10 -25.68 1.25
C GLN A 231 -0.61 -25.02 -0.03
N PHE A 232 0.32 -24.08 0.07
CA PHE A 232 0.76 -23.24 -1.03
C PHE A 232 2.28 -23.09 -1.08
N GLU A 233 2.77 -22.69 -2.25
CA GLU A 233 4.18 -22.37 -2.52
C GLU A 233 4.27 -21.07 -3.30
N ILE A 234 5.30 -20.25 -3.00
CA ILE A 234 5.57 -19.02 -3.73
C ILE A 234 6.56 -19.30 -4.85
N VAL A 235 6.16 -19.02 -6.07
CA VAL A 235 7.03 -19.01 -7.25
C VAL A 235 7.38 -17.56 -7.55
N THR A 236 8.68 -17.29 -7.55
CA THR A 236 9.22 -15.96 -7.84
C THR A 236 9.63 -15.92 -9.30
N PRO A 237 9.06 -15.04 -10.14
CA PRO A 237 9.42 -14.93 -11.55
C PRO A 237 10.84 -14.38 -11.73
N LEU A 238 11.45 -14.60 -12.89
CA LEU A 238 12.78 -14.07 -13.21
C LEU A 238 12.79 -12.53 -13.29
N VAL A 239 11.71 -11.97 -13.79
CA VAL A 239 11.51 -10.52 -13.95
C VAL A 239 10.14 -10.13 -13.41
N SER A 240 10.07 -9.03 -12.68
CA SER A 240 8.81 -8.46 -12.21
C SER A 240 8.90 -6.93 -12.13
N ILE A 241 7.87 -6.28 -11.60
CA ILE A 241 7.80 -4.84 -11.47
C ILE A 241 8.14 -4.40 -10.03
N LEU A 242 8.86 -3.29 -9.88
CA LEU A 242 9.04 -2.62 -8.60
C LEU A 242 7.74 -1.87 -8.26
N ALA A 243 6.99 -2.41 -7.32
CA ALA A 243 5.79 -1.76 -6.84
C ALA A 243 6.12 -0.84 -5.65
N GLU A 244 5.74 0.44 -5.76
CA GLU A 244 6.01 1.51 -4.81
C GLU A 244 4.70 2.14 -4.31
N PRO A 245 4.03 1.52 -3.32
CA PRO A 245 2.79 2.06 -2.77
C PRO A 245 3.04 3.37 -2.02
N PRO A 246 2.44 4.49 -2.47
CA PRO A 246 2.68 5.79 -1.88
C PRO A 246 1.71 6.15 -0.77
N VAL A 247 2.09 7.16 0.02
CA VAL A 247 1.29 7.72 1.10
C VAL A 247 1.25 9.25 1.01
N ALA A 248 0.14 9.87 1.42
CA ALA A 248 0.04 11.32 1.47
C ALA A 248 -0.93 11.80 2.56
N VAL A 249 -0.69 13.01 3.09
CA VAL A 249 -1.64 13.71 3.94
C VAL A 249 -2.70 14.36 3.08
N VAL A 250 -3.98 14.17 3.39
CA VAL A 250 -5.10 14.89 2.79
C VAL A 250 -5.22 16.23 3.53
N GLU A 251 -4.39 17.19 3.13
CA GLU A 251 -4.11 18.40 3.89
C GLU A 251 -5.37 19.20 4.22
N GLY A 252 -6.28 19.37 3.27
CA GLY A 252 -7.52 20.11 3.48
C GLY A 252 -8.42 19.50 4.56
N ASN A 253 -8.51 18.16 4.60
CA ASN A 253 -9.26 17.47 5.64
C ASN A 253 -8.52 17.54 6.99
N ALA A 254 -7.22 17.26 6.98
CA ALA A 254 -6.40 17.32 8.18
C ALA A 254 -6.37 18.70 8.84
N ASP A 255 -6.45 19.78 8.06
CA ASP A 255 -6.59 21.15 8.57
C ASP A 255 -7.95 21.39 9.24
N ARG A 256 -9.01 20.96 8.55
CA ARG A 256 -10.38 21.09 9.08
C ARG A 256 -10.56 20.33 10.39
N HIS A 257 -9.92 19.15 10.51
CA HIS A 257 -9.95 18.34 11.73
C HIS A 257 -8.96 18.79 12.81
N GLY A 258 -8.01 19.68 12.46
CA GLY A 258 -6.89 20.03 13.34
C GLY A 258 -5.89 18.89 13.56
N THR A 259 -5.82 17.93 12.62
CA THR A 259 -5.00 16.71 12.69
C THR A 259 -3.73 16.79 11.86
N ARG A 260 -3.43 17.91 11.15
CA ARG A 260 -2.29 18.02 10.23
C ARG A 260 -0.96 17.54 10.84
N LYS A 261 -0.62 18.00 12.05
CA LYS A 261 0.63 17.58 12.72
C LYS A 261 0.64 16.09 13.02
N LEU A 262 -0.48 15.55 13.47
CA LEU A 262 -0.64 14.12 13.74
C LEU A 262 -0.51 13.31 12.44
N ALA A 263 -1.18 13.72 11.37
CA ALA A 263 -1.16 13.07 10.06
C ALA A 263 0.27 13.04 9.46
N GLN A 264 0.98 14.17 9.53
CA GLN A 264 2.37 14.24 9.11
C GLN A 264 3.29 13.33 9.94
N ALA A 265 3.13 13.33 11.27
CA ALA A 265 3.89 12.46 12.16
C ALA A 265 3.58 10.98 11.90
N TYR A 266 2.30 10.65 11.66
CA TYR A 266 1.86 9.29 11.32
C TYR A 266 2.56 8.76 10.07
N LEU A 267 2.57 9.51 8.97
CA LEU A 267 3.23 9.07 7.75
C LEU A 267 4.76 9.08 7.87
N LYS A 268 5.34 10.06 8.56
CA LYS A 268 6.78 10.11 8.79
C LYS A 268 7.28 8.94 9.63
N TYR A 269 6.51 8.48 10.60
CA TYR A 269 6.88 7.37 11.47
C TYR A 269 6.98 6.02 10.72
N LEU A 270 6.35 5.87 9.54
CA LEU A 270 6.56 4.73 8.65
C LEU A 270 8.04 4.56 8.24
N TYR A 271 8.80 5.65 8.19
CA TYR A 271 10.23 5.63 7.85
C TYR A 271 11.14 5.44 9.08
N SER A 272 10.60 5.42 10.30
CA SER A 272 11.35 5.09 11.51
C SER A 272 11.77 3.62 11.52
N GLU A 273 12.78 3.25 12.30
CA GLU A 273 13.19 1.86 12.40
C GLU A 273 12.03 0.94 12.85
N GLN A 274 11.25 1.37 13.84
CA GLN A 274 10.08 0.60 14.30
C GLN A 274 8.98 0.49 13.22
N GLY A 275 8.74 1.56 12.47
CA GLY A 275 7.83 1.53 11.31
C GLY A 275 8.32 0.54 10.25
N GLN A 276 9.60 0.61 9.91
CA GLN A 276 10.23 -0.27 8.93
C GLN A 276 10.27 -1.74 9.39
N GLU A 277 10.48 -2.01 10.69
CA GLU A 277 10.37 -3.37 11.23
C GLU A 277 8.94 -3.92 11.12
N THR A 278 7.93 -3.09 11.40
CA THR A 278 6.54 -3.49 11.25
C THR A 278 6.20 -3.77 9.77
N ILE A 279 6.69 -2.93 8.86
CA ILE A 279 6.58 -3.14 7.42
C ILE A 279 7.18 -4.50 7.00
N ALA A 280 8.41 -4.79 7.43
CA ALA A 280 9.08 -6.05 7.10
C ALA A 280 8.39 -7.27 7.75
N LYS A 281 7.87 -7.14 8.98
CA LYS A 281 7.10 -8.18 9.66
C LYS A 281 5.87 -8.60 8.84
N HIS A 282 5.21 -7.63 8.20
CA HIS A 282 4.05 -7.85 7.33
C HIS A 282 4.41 -8.08 5.85
N TYR A 283 5.64 -8.59 5.60
CA TYR A 283 6.11 -9.06 4.29
C TYR A 283 6.24 -7.99 3.20
N TYR A 284 6.22 -6.70 3.55
CA TYR A 284 6.62 -5.64 2.64
C TYR A 284 8.12 -5.43 2.69
N ARG A 285 8.72 -5.08 1.56
CA ARG A 285 10.15 -4.80 1.44
C ARG A 285 10.47 -3.44 2.07
N PRO A 286 11.21 -3.39 3.19
CA PRO A 286 11.50 -2.11 3.85
C PRO A 286 12.51 -1.29 3.06
N ARG A 287 12.46 0.04 3.18
CA ARG A 287 13.49 0.94 2.63
C ARG A 287 14.79 0.89 3.47
N SER A 288 14.67 0.58 4.74
CA SER A 288 15.82 0.45 5.65
C SER A 288 16.60 -0.82 5.38
N LYS A 289 17.85 -0.65 4.90
CA LYS A 289 18.77 -1.79 4.71
C LYS A 289 19.15 -2.48 6.01
N ASN A 290 19.14 -1.76 7.14
CA ASN A 290 19.39 -2.35 8.45
C ASN A 290 18.26 -3.28 8.88
N VAL A 291 17.00 -2.87 8.61
CA VAL A 291 15.84 -3.72 8.87
C VAL A 291 15.81 -4.91 7.93
N GLU A 292 16.07 -4.71 6.62
CA GLU A 292 16.09 -5.81 5.63
C GLU A 292 17.03 -6.94 6.06
N LYS A 293 18.22 -6.60 6.60
CA LYS A 293 19.21 -7.58 7.10
C LYS A 293 18.70 -8.43 8.27
N LYS A 294 17.70 -7.96 9.02
CA LYS A 294 17.08 -8.73 10.13
C LYS A 294 16.16 -9.86 9.61
N TYR A 295 15.85 -9.87 8.32
CA TYR A 295 14.95 -10.84 7.68
C TYR A 295 15.65 -11.61 6.53
N PRO A 296 16.75 -12.33 6.81
CA PRO A 296 17.52 -13.00 5.77
C PRO A 296 16.67 -14.05 5.03
N GLY A 297 16.77 -14.06 3.71
CA GLY A 297 16.07 -15.03 2.85
C GLY A 297 14.56 -14.77 2.65
N ARG A 298 13.97 -13.78 3.33
CA ARG A 298 12.55 -13.42 3.18
C ARG A 298 12.29 -12.79 1.82
N PHE A 299 13.10 -11.82 1.43
CA PHE A 299 12.92 -11.10 0.18
C PHE A 299 13.91 -11.61 -0.87
N LYS A 300 13.41 -12.43 -1.79
CA LYS A 300 14.24 -12.96 -2.88
C LYS A 300 14.72 -11.82 -3.80
N SER A 301 15.94 -11.94 -4.30
CA SER A 301 16.43 -11.06 -5.36
C SER A 301 15.68 -11.36 -6.65
N ILE A 302 15.09 -10.32 -7.25
CA ILE A 302 14.34 -10.39 -8.50
C ILE A 302 14.82 -9.25 -9.37
N LYS A 303 14.93 -9.47 -10.68
CA LYS A 303 15.15 -8.38 -11.63
C LYS A 303 13.85 -7.56 -11.71
N LEU A 304 13.89 -6.33 -11.21
CA LEU A 304 12.74 -5.43 -11.19
C LEU A 304 12.93 -4.29 -12.19
N PHE A 305 11.87 -3.93 -12.88
CA PHE A 305 11.76 -2.70 -13.68
C PHE A 305 10.74 -1.75 -13.03
N THR A 306 10.83 -0.47 -13.32
CA THR A 306 9.90 0.54 -12.82
C THR A 306 8.82 0.89 -13.85
N VAL A 307 7.74 1.51 -13.40
CA VAL A 307 6.69 2.05 -14.31
C VAL A 307 7.28 3.14 -15.20
N ASP A 308 8.20 3.93 -14.67
CA ASP A 308 8.81 5.04 -15.43
C ASP A 308 9.69 4.50 -16.56
N GLU A 309 10.53 3.48 -16.29
CA GLU A 309 11.43 2.91 -17.29
C GLU A 309 10.69 2.26 -18.46
N VAL A 310 9.61 1.54 -18.20
CA VAL A 310 8.93 0.72 -19.23
C VAL A 310 7.73 1.44 -19.81
N PHE A 311 6.97 2.18 -19.01
CA PHE A 311 5.70 2.78 -19.43
C PHE A 311 5.72 4.30 -19.52
N GLY A 312 6.81 4.97 -19.11
CA GLY A 312 6.92 6.43 -19.08
C GLY A 312 6.03 7.07 -18.01
N GLY A 313 5.85 6.38 -16.88
CA GLY A 313 5.14 6.84 -15.71
C GLY A 313 3.66 6.48 -15.65
N TRP A 314 3.09 6.66 -14.45
CA TRP A 314 1.71 6.26 -14.16
C TRP A 314 0.65 6.97 -15.01
N GLN A 315 0.83 8.25 -15.33
CA GLN A 315 -0.14 9.00 -16.14
C GLN A 315 -0.27 8.39 -17.54
N LYS A 316 0.88 8.05 -18.16
CA LYS A 316 0.91 7.40 -19.48
C LYS A 316 0.38 5.97 -19.41
N ALA A 317 0.81 5.19 -18.42
CA ALA A 317 0.32 3.83 -18.23
C ALA A 317 -1.21 3.79 -18.04
N GLN A 318 -1.75 4.67 -17.22
CA GLN A 318 -3.19 4.79 -17.01
C GLN A 318 -3.94 5.13 -18.30
N LYS A 319 -3.48 6.15 -19.02
CA LYS A 319 -4.10 6.60 -20.27
C LYS A 319 -4.11 5.48 -21.33
N THR A 320 -3.00 4.78 -21.47
CA THR A 320 -2.83 3.73 -22.50
C THR A 320 -3.60 2.47 -22.16
N HIS A 321 -3.49 1.99 -20.90
CA HIS A 321 -3.92 0.64 -20.57
C HIS A 321 -5.25 0.58 -19.82
N PHE A 322 -5.58 1.57 -18.95
CA PHE A 322 -6.67 1.41 -17.98
C PHE A 322 -7.81 2.41 -18.10
N SER A 323 -7.66 3.47 -18.91
CA SER A 323 -8.75 4.40 -19.25
C SER A 323 -9.86 3.66 -20.00
N ASP A 324 -11.04 4.25 -20.07
CA ASP A 324 -12.15 3.70 -20.85
C ASP A 324 -11.75 3.61 -22.33
N GLY A 325 -11.95 2.44 -22.92
CA GLY A 325 -11.48 2.10 -24.26
C GLY A 325 -9.96 1.83 -24.35
N GLY A 326 -9.25 1.85 -23.22
CA GLY A 326 -7.82 1.51 -23.15
C GLY A 326 -7.54 0.04 -23.52
N VAL A 327 -6.25 -0.32 -23.52
CA VAL A 327 -5.83 -1.66 -23.99
C VAL A 327 -6.48 -2.76 -23.16
N PHE A 328 -6.66 -2.60 -21.85
CA PHE A 328 -7.32 -3.61 -21.02
C PHE A 328 -8.75 -3.89 -21.49
N ASP A 329 -9.54 -2.84 -21.79
CA ASP A 329 -10.91 -3.01 -22.28
C ASP A 329 -10.95 -3.72 -23.64
N GLN A 330 -9.92 -3.51 -24.50
CA GLN A 330 -9.83 -4.17 -25.80
C GLN A 330 -9.50 -5.66 -25.70
N ILE A 331 -8.70 -6.08 -24.70
CA ILE A 331 -8.32 -7.48 -24.54
C ILE A 331 -9.28 -8.28 -23.66
N TYR A 332 -10.06 -7.60 -22.81
CA TYR A 332 -11.05 -8.20 -21.92
C TYR A 332 -12.48 -7.81 -22.38
N GLN A 333 -12.76 -8.04 -23.66
CA GLN A 333 -14.12 -7.99 -24.20
C GLN A 333 -14.78 -9.34 -23.97
N ASN A 334 -15.80 -9.39 -23.12
CA ASN A 334 -16.66 -10.56 -22.93
C ASN A 334 -17.65 -10.70 -24.07
#